data_7487ec0ae5b16dc9afcb237cfbf83dae
#
_entry.id   7487ec0ae5b16dc9afcb237cfbf83dae
#
_cell.length_a   1.000
_cell.length_b   1.000
_cell.length_c   1.000
_cell.angle_alpha   90.00
_cell.angle_beta   90.00
_cell.angle_gamma   90.00
#
_symmetry.space_group_name_H-M   'P 1'
#
loop_
_entity.id
_entity.type
_entity.pdbx_description
1 polymer ?
#
loop_
_entity_poly.entity_id
_entity_poly.type
_entity_poly.pdbx_seq_one_letter_code
_entity_poly.pdbx_strand_id
1 'polypeptide(L)'
;GPWSLAGRPLQWPGQNAAFILGTDAMGRDIAAGIMHGARVSIIVGLSAAAAAVLVGSFFGAVSGYYGGGVDDALMRVTDAVQTIPSFLAAIVIVGVIGPSLTTVVCSIAVVSWPMIARLVRAEFLRLRSYDFVHACRIMGMSDSRIIVGEILPNCMTPIIVASSVLVATAIIVEAGLSFLGLGDPNVMSWGTIIGNGRAALRTAWYITVGPAAAVVLTVLALNLVGDAVNDVLNPRLRER
;
A
#
# COMPACT_ATOMS: atom_id res chain seq x y z
N GLY A 1 12.02 -18.11 17.38
CA GLY A 1 11.12 -17.05 16.89
C GLY A 1 11.88 -15.77 16.61
N PRO A 2 11.28 -14.74 15.96
CA PRO A 2 12.00 -13.54 15.53
C PRO A 2 12.57 -12.70 16.68
N TRP A 3 12.06 -12.87 17.88
CA TRP A 3 12.52 -12.22 19.10
C TRP A 3 13.47 -13.08 19.95
N SER A 4 13.82 -14.28 19.50
CA SER A 4 14.69 -15.21 20.22
C SER A 4 16.14 -14.70 20.21
N LEU A 5 16.73 -14.49 21.37
CA LEU A 5 18.13 -14.07 21.59
C LEU A 5 19.06 -15.29 21.63
N ALA A 6 18.97 -16.20 20.66
CA ALA A 6 19.65 -17.48 20.68
C ALA A 6 21.07 -17.45 20.10
N GLY A 7 21.41 -16.40 19.34
CA GLY A 7 22.72 -16.24 18.72
C GLY A 7 23.67 -15.34 19.50
N ARG A 8 24.96 -15.37 19.14
CA ARG A 8 25.88 -14.32 19.55
C ARG A 8 25.57 -13.04 18.77
N PRO A 9 25.71 -11.84 19.37
CA PRO A 9 25.56 -10.57 18.65
C PRO A 9 26.50 -10.46 17.44
N LEU A 10 25.97 -9.88 16.34
CA LEU A 10 26.76 -9.53 15.16
C LEU A 10 27.51 -10.71 14.50
N GLN A 11 26.95 -11.92 14.52
CA GLN A 11 27.52 -13.03 13.76
C GLN A 11 27.31 -12.80 12.26
N TRP A 12 28.38 -12.93 11.49
CA TRP A 12 28.33 -12.78 10.05
C TRP A 12 27.59 -13.95 9.36
N PRO A 13 26.97 -13.71 8.20
CA PRO A 13 26.41 -14.77 7.36
C PRO A 13 27.44 -15.88 7.10
N GLY A 14 27.01 -17.14 7.26
CA GLY A 14 27.83 -18.31 7.02
C GLY A 14 28.78 -18.73 8.18
N GLN A 15 28.89 -17.95 9.25
CA GLN A 15 29.71 -18.34 10.42
C GLN A 15 29.09 -19.46 11.25
N ASN A 16 27.76 -19.57 11.21
CA ASN A 16 27.03 -20.61 11.94
C ASN A 16 25.86 -21.12 11.08
N ALA A 17 25.83 -22.44 10.88
CA ALA A 17 24.77 -23.05 10.09
C ALA A 17 23.34 -22.83 10.63
N ALA A 18 23.21 -22.52 11.93
CA ALA A 18 21.92 -22.17 12.54
C ALA A 18 21.43 -20.75 12.19
N PHE A 19 22.33 -19.85 11.74
CA PHE A 19 22.04 -18.45 11.43
C PHE A 19 22.55 -18.08 10.02
N ILE A 20 21.88 -18.58 8.99
CA ILE A 20 22.32 -18.52 7.58
C ILE A 20 22.63 -17.06 7.15
N LEU A 21 21.78 -16.10 7.52
CA LEU A 21 21.95 -14.67 7.23
C LEU A 21 22.62 -13.90 8.38
N GLY A 22 23.16 -14.60 9.39
CA GLY A 22 23.78 -13.99 10.54
C GLY A 22 22.78 -13.50 11.59
N THR A 23 23.29 -12.73 12.55
CA THR A 23 22.50 -12.20 13.67
C THR A 23 22.62 -10.68 13.78
N ASP A 24 21.62 -10.05 14.37
CA ASP A 24 21.62 -8.62 14.66
C ASP A 24 22.46 -8.27 15.92
N ALA A 25 22.44 -6.99 16.31
CA ALA A 25 23.16 -6.49 17.49
C ALA A 25 22.66 -7.12 18.81
N MET A 26 21.50 -7.72 18.86
CA MET A 26 20.93 -8.43 20.02
C MET A 26 21.07 -9.96 19.93
N GLY A 27 21.68 -10.48 18.85
CA GLY A 27 21.80 -11.93 18.63
C GLY A 27 20.54 -12.59 18.06
N ARG A 28 19.61 -11.80 17.49
CA ARG A 28 18.40 -12.33 16.82
C ARG A 28 18.73 -12.79 15.41
N ASP A 29 18.12 -13.86 14.97
CA ASP A 29 18.27 -14.42 13.63
C ASP A 29 17.63 -13.51 12.57
N ILE A 30 18.44 -13.00 11.63
CA ILE A 30 18.00 -12.11 10.56
C ILE A 30 17.09 -12.85 9.57
N ALA A 31 17.36 -14.12 9.23
CA ALA A 31 16.53 -14.90 8.34
C ALA A 31 15.12 -15.10 8.93
N ALA A 32 15.04 -15.50 10.20
CA ALA A 32 13.76 -15.60 10.90
C ALA A 32 13.04 -14.24 10.96
N GLY A 33 13.79 -13.16 11.20
CA GLY A 33 13.25 -11.79 11.19
C GLY A 33 12.64 -11.41 9.83
N ILE A 34 13.34 -11.68 8.73
CA ILE A 34 12.83 -11.42 7.36
C ILE A 34 11.56 -12.20 7.08
N MET A 35 11.50 -13.48 7.42
CA MET A 35 10.32 -14.33 7.21
C MET A 35 9.10 -13.88 8.02
N HIS A 36 9.29 -13.51 9.29
CA HIS A 36 8.20 -13.00 10.12
C HIS A 36 7.82 -11.57 9.73
N GLY A 37 8.80 -10.73 9.40
CA GLY A 37 8.58 -9.36 8.94
C GLY A 37 7.79 -9.28 7.64
N ALA A 38 7.95 -10.26 6.75
CA ALA A 38 7.17 -10.39 5.52
C ALA A 38 5.67 -10.38 5.80
N ARG A 39 5.24 -11.17 6.78
CA ARG A 39 3.81 -11.25 7.15
C ARG A 39 3.27 -9.88 7.59
N VAL A 40 4.01 -9.17 8.42
CA VAL A 40 3.58 -7.86 8.94
C VAL A 40 3.55 -6.83 7.82
N SER A 41 4.65 -6.68 7.06
CA SER A 41 4.75 -5.68 5.98
C SER A 41 3.71 -5.92 4.88
N ILE A 42 3.44 -7.18 4.52
CA ILE A 42 2.42 -7.51 3.51
C ILE A 42 1.00 -7.24 4.04
N ILE A 43 0.69 -7.59 5.29
CA ILE A 43 -0.62 -7.31 5.90
C ILE A 43 -0.86 -5.80 5.96
N VAL A 44 0.14 -5.01 6.38
CA VAL A 44 0.02 -3.54 6.40
C VAL A 44 -0.22 -3.00 5.01
N GLY A 45 0.57 -3.43 4.02
CA GLY A 45 0.42 -3.00 2.64
C GLY A 45 -0.96 -3.30 2.07
N LEU A 46 -1.43 -4.53 2.23
CA LEU A 46 -2.75 -4.95 1.76
C LEU A 46 -3.90 -4.22 2.48
N SER A 47 -3.82 -4.10 3.82
CA SER A 47 -4.87 -3.45 4.61
C SER A 47 -4.97 -1.96 4.31
N ALA A 48 -3.84 -1.27 4.21
CA ALA A 48 -3.80 0.15 3.87
C ALA A 48 -4.31 0.41 2.44
N ALA A 49 -3.89 -0.41 1.48
CA ALA A 49 -4.36 -0.31 0.11
C ALA A 49 -5.87 -0.60 0.00
N ALA A 50 -6.37 -1.64 0.67
CA ALA A 50 -7.80 -1.96 0.69
C ALA A 50 -8.63 -0.80 1.26
N ALA A 51 -8.21 -0.21 2.39
CA ALA A 51 -8.88 0.94 2.98
C ALA A 51 -8.85 2.17 2.04
N ALA A 52 -7.70 2.47 1.43
CA ALA A 52 -7.58 3.57 0.49
C ALA A 52 -8.43 3.36 -0.78
N VAL A 53 -8.49 2.13 -1.30
CA VAL A 53 -9.32 1.77 -2.46
C VAL A 53 -10.80 1.92 -2.13
N LEU A 54 -11.25 1.45 -0.98
CA LEU A 54 -12.65 1.58 -0.56
C LEU A 54 -13.07 3.05 -0.44
N VAL A 55 -12.29 3.86 0.31
CA VAL A 55 -12.57 5.28 0.49
C VAL A 55 -12.46 6.04 -0.84
N GLY A 56 -11.38 5.83 -1.57
CA GLY A 56 -11.16 6.49 -2.86
C GLY A 56 -12.20 6.14 -3.91
N SER A 57 -12.62 4.86 -3.99
CA SER A 57 -13.68 4.44 -4.89
C SER A 57 -15.02 5.07 -4.55
N PHE A 58 -15.36 5.18 -3.28
CA PHE A 58 -16.57 5.86 -2.84
C PHE A 58 -16.57 7.34 -3.25
N PHE A 59 -15.53 8.09 -2.89
CA PHE A 59 -15.41 9.51 -3.24
C PHE A 59 -15.36 9.73 -4.75
N GLY A 60 -14.59 8.92 -5.47
CA GLY A 60 -14.46 9.00 -6.92
C GLY A 60 -15.76 8.66 -7.66
N ALA A 61 -16.48 7.63 -7.21
CA ALA A 61 -17.75 7.24 -7.81
C ALA A 61 -18.82 8.32 -7.62
N VAL A 62 -18.98 8.84 -6.39
CA VAL A 62 -19.95 9.90 -6.09
C VAL A 62 -19.63 11.17 -6.88
N SER A 63 -18.38 11.62 -6.84
CA SER A 63 -17.88 12.78 -7.58
C SER A 63 -18.09 12.63 -9.07
N GLY A 64 -17.65 11.52 -9.67
CA GLY A 64 -17.75 11.28 -11.11
C GLY A 64 -19.18 11.06 -11.62
N TYR A 65 -20.04 10.46 -10.80
CA TYR A 65 -21.44 10.20 -11.20
C TYR A 65 -22.30 11.46 -11.13
N TYR A 66 -22.30 12.21 -10.02
CA TYR A 66 -23.16 13.38 -9.86
C TYR A 66 -22.60 14.61 -10.58
N GLY A 67 -21.30 14.84 -10.53
CA GLY A 67 -20.68 16.00 -11.17
C GLY A 67 -21.04 17.33 -10.50
N GLY A 68 -20.79 18.45 -11.21
CA GLY A 68 -21.15 19.80 -10.76
C GLY A 68 -20.65 20.15 -9.37
N GLY A 69 -21.47 20.77 -8.52
CA GLY A 69 -21.08 21.21 -7.18
C GLY A 69 -20.67 20.09 -6.23
N VAL A 70 -21.21 18.85 -6.40
CA VAL A 70 -20.79 17.68 -5.62
C VAL A 70 -19.36 17.30 -5.97
N ASP A 71 -19.05 17.27 -7.26
CA ASP A 71 -17.72 17.01 -7.76
C ASP A 71 -16.72 18.06 -7.25
N ASP A 72 -17.04 19.32 -7.41
CA ASP A 72 -16.20 20.44 -6.96
C ASP A 72 -15.89 20.36 -5.46
N ALA A 73 -16.91 20.07 -4.64
CA ALA A 73 -16.73 19.97 -3.20
C ALA A 73 -15.84 18.79 -2.79
N LEU A 74 -16.10 17.58 -3.37
CA LEU A 74 -15.33 16.38 -3.05
C LEU A 74 -13.89 16.48 -3.56
N MET A 75 -13.67 17.08 -4.74
CA MET A 75 -12.31 17.28 -5.26
C MET A 75 -11.53 18.34 -4.46
N ARG A 76 -12.16 19.36 -3.91
CA ARG A 76 -11.51 20.30 -2.97
C ARG A 76 -11.01 19.59 -1.72
N VAL A 77 -11.80 18.69 -1.15
CA VAL A 77 -11.35 17.85 -0.01
C VAL A 77 -10.16 16.98 -0.42
N THR A 78 -10.26 16.34 -1.58
CA THR A 78 -9.18 15.50 -2.15
C THR A 78 -7.89 16.31 -2.33
N ASP A 79 -8.00 17.51 -2.88
CA ASP A 79 -6.86 18.41 -3.11
C ASP A 79 -6.25 18.91 -1.78
N ALA A 80 -7.08 19.22 -0.79
CA ALA A 80 -6.61 19.63 0.53
C ALA A 80 -5.75 18.55 1.20
N VAL A 81 -6.15 17.29 1.11
CA VAL A 81 -5.35 16.15 1.63
C VAL A 81 -4.00 16.04 0.91
N GLN A 82 -3.95 16.32 -0.39
CA GLN A 82 -2.73 16.22 -1.19
C GLN A 82 -1.83 17.48 -1.14
N THR A 83 -2.24 18.54 -0.46
CA THR A 83 -1.40 19.74 -0.29
C THR A 83 -0.15 19.40 0.54
N ILE A 84 -0.27 18.48 1.48
CA ILE A 84 0.87 18.01 2.30
C ILE A 84 1.51 16.81 1.60
N PRO A 85 2.86 16.77 1.45
CA PRO A 85 3.53 15.59 0.95
C PRO A 85 3.13 14.33 1.74
N SER A 86 2.66 13.30 1.05
CA SER A 86 2.00 12.13 1.65
C SER A 86 2.84 11.45 2.74
N PHE A 87 4.15 11.32 2.53
CA PHE A 87 5.04 10.73 3.53
C PHE A 87 5.17 11.60 4.78
N LEU A 88 5.24 12.92 4.64
CA LEU A 88 5.28 13.84 5.79
C LEU A 88 3.95 13.82 6.56
N ALA A 89 2.83 13.78 5.85
CA ALA A 89 1.51 13.65 6.49
C ALA A 89 1.41 12.35 7.29
N ALA A 90 1.88 11.23 6.74
CA ALA A 90 1.90 9.96 7.44
C ALA A 90 2.78 10.00 8.72
N ILE A 91 3.96 10.62 8.65
CA ILE A 91 4.83 10.83 9.82
C ILE A 91 4.09 11.62 10.90
N VAL A 92 3.44 12.72 10.54
CA VAL A 92 2.71 13.58 11.50
C VAL A 92 1.56 12.81 12.14
N ILE A 93 0.76 12.08 11.36
CA ILE A 93 -0.36 11.30 11.88
C ILE A 93 0.13 10.27 12.90
N VAL A 94 1.15 9.48 12.56
CA VAL A 94 1.70 8.46 13.45
C VAL A 94 2.38 9.11 14.67
N GLY A 95 3.08 10.22 14.47
CA GLY A 95 3.75 10.94 15.55
C GLY A 95 2.79 11.54 16.59
N VAL A 96 1.61 11.99 16.15
CA VAL A 96 0.60 12.59 17.04
C VAL A 96 -0.25 11.52 17.75
N ILE A 97 -0.68 10.48 17.02
CA ILE A 97 -1.58 9.44 17.58
C ILE A 97 -0.78 8.40 18.37
N GLY A 98 0.46 8.15 18.01
CA GLY A 98 1.34 7.13 18.56
C GLY A 98 1.56 5.95 17.62
N PRO A 99 2.72 5.29 17.72
CA PRO A 99 3.11 4.18 16.87
C PRO A 99 2.32 2.91 17.23
N SER A 100 1.54 2.43 16.29
CA SER A 100 0.84 1.14 16.33
C SER A 100 0.58 0.65 14.91
N LEU A 101 0.36 -0.65 14.74
CA LEU A 101 0.05 -1.23 13.44
C LEU A 101 -1.18 -0.55 12.80
N THR A 102 -2.24 -0.35 13.60
CA THR A 102 -3.47 0.31 13.15
C THR A 102 -3.23 1.75 12.72
N THR A 103 -2.45 2.52 13.51
CA THR A 103 -2.16 3.92 13.18
C THR A 103 -1.36 4.02 11.88
N VAL A 104 -0.38 3.13 11.68
CA VAL A 104 0.39 3.06 10.43
C VAL A 104 -0.52 2.76 9.24
N VAL A 105 -1.37 1.73 9.34
CA VAL A 105 -2.34 1.38 8.28
C VAL A 105 -3.26 2.55 7.97
N CYS A 106 -3.87 3.17 8.99
CA CYS A 106 -4.75 4.31 8.82
C CYS A 106 -4.04 5.52 8.21
N SER A 107 -2.82 5.83 8.66
CA SER A 107 -2.05 6.96 8.11
C SER A 107 -1.76 6.78 6.62
N ILE A 108 -1.34 5.59 6.21
CA ILE A 108 -1.09 5.29 4.80
C ILE A 108 -2.40 5.36 3.99
N ALA A 109 -3.50 4.82 4.51
CA ALA A 109 -4.80 4.87 3.84
C ALA A 109 -5.28 6.32 3.64
N VAL A 110 -5.17 7.16 4.69
CA VAL A 110 -5.59 8.57 4.66
C VAL A 110 -4.80 9.39 3.64
N VAL A 111 -3.53 9.11 3.43
CA VAL A 111 -2.74 9.88 2.45
C VAL A 111 -2.83 9.32 1.03
N SER A 112 -3.31 8.08 0.86
CA SER A 112 -3.29 7.37 -0.43
C SER A 112 -4.64 7.34 -1.15
N TRP A 113 -5.79 7.43 -0.44
CA TRP A 113 -7.11 7.38 -1.07
C TRP A 113 -7.36 8.45 -2.14
N PRO A 114 -6.77 9.68 -2.09
CA PRO A 114 -7.00 10.70 -3.11
C PRO A 114 -6.56 10.27 -4.52
N MET A 115 -5.49 9.49 -4.63
CA MET A 115 -5.04 8.95 -5.91
C MET A 115 -6.11 8.05 -6.55
N ILE A 116 -6.70 7.16 -5.76
CA ILE A 116 -7.77 6.25 -6.20
C ILE A 116 -9.04 7.04 -6.50
N ALA A 117 -9.38 8.04 -5.69
CA ALA A 117 -10.57 8.88 -5.92
C ALA A 117 -10.52 9.58 -7.29
N ARG A 118 -9.37 10.14 -7.67
CA ARG A 118 -9.20 10.78 -8.98
C ARG A 118 -9.28 9.78 -10.13
N LEU A 119 -8.69 8.59 -9.97
CA LEU A 119 -8.76 7.53 -10.96
C LEU A 119 -10.21 7.10 -11.19
N VAL A 120 -10.92 6.75 -10.12
CA VAL A 120 -12.32 6.29 -10.19
C VAL A 120 -13.23 7.40 -10.72
N ARG A 121 -13.03 8.65 -10.29
CA ARG A 121 -13.75 9.80 -10.83
C ARG A 121 -13.60 9.91 -12.36
N ALA A 122 -12.37 9.81 -12.87
CA ALA A 122 -12.11 9.89 -14.30
C ALA A 122 -12.85 8.79 -15.08
N GLU A 123 -12.83 7.56 -14.58
CA GLU A 123 -13.54 6.43 -15.16
C GLU A 123 -15.07 6.63 -15.11
N PHE A 124 -15.61 7.11 -13.99
CA PHE A 124 -17.03 7.40 -13.86
C PHE A 124 -17.48 8.52 -14.80
N LEU A 125 -16.72 9.60 -14.92
CA LEU A 125 -16.99 10.68 -15.89
C LEU A 125 -17.06 10.16 -17.31
N ARG A 126 -16.16 9.25 -17.67
CA ARG A 126 -16.13 8.61 -18.99
C ARG A 126 -17.33 7.70 -19.21
N LEU A 127 -17.61 6.79 -18.28
CA LEU A 127 -18.65 5.76 -18.45
C LEU A 127 -20.06 6.31 -18.33
N ARG A 128 -20.30 7.34 -17.49
CA ARG A 128 -21.64 7.92 -17.32
C ARG A 128 -22.23 8.52 -18.59
N SER A 129 -21.39 8.83 -19.59
CA SER A 129 -21.80 9.37 -20.89
C SER A 129 -22.15 8.29 -21.92
N TYR A 130 -22.02 7.02 -21.59
CA TYR A 130 -22.31 5.91 -22.51
C TYR A 130 -23.80 5.60 -22.57
N ASP A 131 -24.27 5.12 -23.75
CA ASP A 131 -25.66 4.85 -24.02
C ASP A 131 -26.30 3.85 -23.06
N PHE A 132 -25.53 2.86 -22.55
CA PHE A 132 -26.06 1.89 -21.58
C PHE A 132 -26.48 2.56 -20.27
N VAL A 133 -25.76 3.59 -19.81
CA VAL A 133 -26.12 4.35 -18.58
C VAL A 133 -27.37 5.19 -18.85
N HIS A 134 -27.49 5.79 -20.02
CA HIS A 134 -28.71 6.51 -20.42
C HIS A 134 -29.92 5.58 -20.50
N ALA A 135 -29.77 4.37 -21.07
CA ALA A 135 -30.81 3.37 -21.08
C ALA A 135 -31.28 2.95 -19.70
N CYS A 136 -30.33 2.73 -18.74
CA CYS A 136 -30.68 2.43 -17.34
C CYS A 136 -31.52 3.54 -16.70
N ARG A 137 -31.19 4.81 -16.95
CA ARG A 137 -31.98 5.95 -16.44
C ARG A 137 -33.38 6.00 -17.03
N ILE A 138 -33.50 5.78 -18.34
CA ILE A 138 -34.81 5.74 -19.03
C ILE A 138 -35.68 4.60 -18.48
N MET A 139 -35.08 3.45 -18.14
CA MET A 139 -35.77 2.33 -17.49
C MET A 139 -36.13 2.59 -16.01
N GLY A 140 -35.81 3.76 -15.46
CA GLY A 140 -36.16 4.12 -14.09
C GLY A 140 -35.29 3.46 -13.01
N MET A 141 -34.08 3.00 -13.34
CA MET A 141 -33.16 2.46 -12.36
C MET A 141 -32.68 3.56 -11.40
N SER A 142 -32.58 3.22 -10.08
CA SER A 142 -32.05 4.14 -9.08
C SER A 142 -30.55 4.41 -9.31
N ASP A 143 -30.10 5.62 -8.95
CA ASP A 143 -28.72 6.04 -9.08
C ASP A 143 -27.73 5.07 -8.39
N SER A 144 -28.05 4.62 -7.17
CA SER A 144 -27.22 3.66 -6.44
C SER A 144 -27.04 2.33 -7.20
N ARG A 145 -28.11 1.86 -7.87
CA ARG A 145 -28.07 0.64 -8.66
C ARG A 145 -27.23 0.84 -9.92
N ILE A 146 -27.32 2.00 -10.56
CA ILE A 146 -26.50 2.35 -11.73
C ILE A 146 -25.01 2.46 -11.32
N ILE A 147 -24.72 3.15 -10.21
CA ILE A 147 -23.34 3.33 -9.71
C ILE A 147 -22.70 1.97 -9.41
N VAL A 148 -23.35 1.16 -8.56
CA VAL A 148 -22.75 -0.07 -8.02
C VAL A 148 -22.89 -1.26 -8.98
N GLY A 149 -24.03 -1.33 -9.69
CA GLY A 149 -24.34 -2.49 -10.55
C GLY A 149 -23.83 -2.35 -11.98
N GLU A 150 -23.77 -1.14 -12.52
CA GLU A 150 -23.48 -0.93 -13.94
C GLU A 150 -22.12 -0.23 -14.18
N ILE A 151 -21.83 0.87 -13.48
CA ILE A 151 -20.61 1.64 -13.75
C ILE A 151 -19.40 1.04 -13.03
N LEU A 152 -19.51 0.79 -11.71
CA LEU A 152 -18.39 0.33 -10.89
C LEU A 152 -17.76 -0.98 -11.41
N PRO A 153 -18.52 -2.01 -11.82
CA PRO A 153 -17.91 -3.23 -12.36
C PRO A 153 -17.10 -2.97 -13.65
N ASN A 154 -17.51 -2.00 -14.46
CA ASN A 154 -16.80 -1.60 -15.67
C ASN A 154 -15.55 -0.73 -15.40
N CYS A 155 -15.38 -0.23 -14.14
CA CYS A 155 -14.19 0.47 -13.68
C CYS A 155 -13.18 -0.45 -12.97
N MET A 156 -13.51 -1.72 -12.75
CA MET A 156 -12.68 -2.61 -11.89
C MET A 156 -11.28 -2.83 -12.44
N THR A 157 -11.10 -2.95 -13.73
CA THR A 157 -9.78 -3.18 -14.33
C THR A 157 -8.76 -2.11 -13.94
N PRO A 158 -8.95 -0.81 -14.19
CA PRO A 158 -8.01 0.22 -13.77
C PRO A 158 -7.86 0.31 -12.24
N ILE A 159 -8.92 0.01 -11.48
CA ILE A 159 -8.85 0.02 -10.00
C ILE A 159 -7.94 -1.11 -9.50
N ILE A 160 -8.08 -2.33 -10.04
CA ILE A 160 -7.25 -3.49 -9.65
C ILE A 160 -5.77 -3.22 -9.97
N VAL A 161 -5.48 -2.69 -11.15
CA VAL A 161 -4.11 -2.35 -11.56
C VAL A 161 -3.53 -1.27 -10.62
N ALA A 162 -4.27 -0.20 -10.35
CA ALA A 162 -3.82 0.83 -9.42
C ALA A 162 -3.64 0.31 -7.99
N SER A 163 -4.48 -0.64 -7.57
CA SER A 163 -4.39 -1.27 -6.25
C SER A 163 -3.09 -2.04 -6.05
N SER A 164 -2.59 -2.75 -7.06
CA SER A 164 -1.31 -3.48 -6.98
C SER A 164 -0.13 -2.54 -6.75
N VAL A 165 -0.09 -1.43 -7.47
CA VAL A 165 0.92 -0.36 -7.29
C VAL A 165 0.79 0.27 -5.90
N LEU A 166 -0.45 0.46 -5.44
CA LEU A 166 -0.71 1.04 -4.13
C LEU A 166 -0.24 0.13 -2.98
N VAL A 167 -0.42 -1.20 -3.10
CA VAL A 167 0.12 -2.17 -2.12
C VAL A 167 1.64 -2.07 -2.04
N ALA A 168 2.32 -2.04 -3.19
CA ALA A 168 3.77 -1.89 -3.26
C ALA A 168 4.23 -0.57 -2.60
N THR A 169 3.57 0.54 -2.92
CA THR A 169 3.84 1.85 -2.32
C THR A 169 3.60 1.85 -0.80
N ALA A 170 2.52 1.23 -0.34
CA ALA A 170 2.19 1.13 1.09
C ALA A 170 3.27 0.36 1.88
N ILE A 171 3.81 -0.72 1.31
CA ILE A 171 4.94 -1.46 1.91
C ILE A 171 6.18 -0.56 2.03
N ILE A 172 6.50 0.23 1.01
CA ILE A 172 7.65 1.16 1.05
C ILE A 172 7.43 2.23 2.12
N VAL A 173 6.24 2.82 2.20
CA VAL A 173 5.91 3.85 3.20
C VAL A 173 5.95 3.27 4.61
N GLU A 174 5.40 2.06 4.84
CA GLU A 174 5.51 1.34 6.12
C GLU A 174 6.96 1.12 6.50
N ALA A 175 7.77 0.60 5.58
CA ALA A 175 9.19 0.38 5.83
C ALA A 175 9.91 1.68 6.19
N GLY A 176 9.59 2.80 5.53
CA GLY A 176 10.12 4.12 5.85
C GLY A 176 9.69 4.63 7.24
N LEU A 177 8.42 4.50 7.61
CA LEU A 177 7.91 4.88 8.93
C LEU A 177 8.57 4.04 10.02
N SER A 178 8.63 2.72 9.85
CA SER A 178 9.25 1.79 10.78
C SER A 178 10.76 2.02 10.91
N PHE A 179 11.46 2.36 9.80
CA PHE A 179 12.87 2.77 9.82
C PHE A 179 13.11 4.02 10.68
N LEU A 180 12.17 4.97 10.67
CA LEU A 180 12.22 6.18 11.49
C LEU A 180 11.83 5.92 12.96
N GLY A 181 11.46 4.68 13.33
CA GLY A 181 11.02 4.33 14.68
C GLY A 181 9.55 4.63 14.95
N LEU A 182 8.76 4.88 13.88
CA LEU A 182 7.31 5.12 13.95
C LEU A 182 6.49 3.85 13.67
N GLY A 183 7.13 2.69 13.54
CA GLY A 183 6.46 1.38 13.46
C GLY A 183 5.95 0.93 14.83
N ASP A 184 5.10 -0.11 14.84
CA ASP A 184 4.65 -0.73 16.09
C ASP A 184 5.84 -1.43 16.78
N PRO A 185 6.18 -1.06 18.04
CA PRO A 185 7.32 -1.64 18.75
C PRO A 185 7.13 -3.12 19.13
N ASN A 186 5.88 -3.62 19.10
CA ASN A 186 5.56 -5.01 19.49
C ASN A 186 5.60 -5.98 18.31
N VAL A 187 5.76 -5.49 17.09
CA VAL A 187 5.82 -6.32 15.89
C VAL A 187 7.10 -6.09 15.11
N MET A 188 7.61 -7.14 14.48
CA MET A 188 8.79 -7.05 13.63
C MET A 188 8.34 -6.95 12.18
N SER A 189 8.62 -5.81 11.54
CA SER A 189 8.48 -5.61 10.10
C SER A 189 9.86 -5.53 9.43
N TRP A 190 9.90 -5.56 8.11
CA TRP A 190 11.15 -5.32 7.39
C TRP A 190 11.74 -3.95 7.69
N GLY A 191 10.90 -2.90 7.79
CA GLY A 191 11.33 -1.56 8.14
C GLY A 191 11.93 -1.47 9.53
N THR A 192 11.38 -2.17 10.51
CA THR A 192 11.93 -2.25 11.87
C THR A 192 13.32 -2.89 11.88
N ILE A 193 13.53 -3.97 11.13
CA ILE A 193 14.85 -4.64 11.05
C ILE A 193 15.87 -3.71 10.39
N ILE A 194 15.49 -3.04 9.28
CA ILE A 194 16.34 -2.05 8.59
C ILE A 194 16.72 -0.92 9.55
N GLY A 195 15.75 -0.38 10.30
CA GLY A 195 15.95 0.70 11.26
C GLY A 195 16.90 0.30 12.40
N ASN A 196 16.76 -0.91 12.94
CA ASN A 196 17.64 -1.44 13.98
C ASN A 196 19.08 -1.64 13.48
N GLY A 197 19.25 -1.98 12.20
CA GLY A 197 20.55 -2.19 11.58
C GLY A 197 21.33 -0.89 11.28
N ARG A 198 20.67 0.28 11.28
CA ARG A 198 21.28 1.56 10.85
C ARG A 198 22.55 1.94 11.62
N ALA A 199 22.60 1.66 12.92
CA ALA A 199 23.75 1.97 13.75
C ALA A 199 24.97 1.09 13.43
N ALA A 200 24.75 -0.10 12.90
CA ALA A 200 25.78 -1.08 12.56
C ALA A 200 26.11 -1.15 11.05
N LEU A 201 25.58 -0.23 10.22
CA LEU A 201 25.77 -0.25 8.76
C LEU A 201 27.23 -0.33 8.30
N ARG A 202 28.14 0.29 9.04
CA ARG A 202 29.58 0.29 8.69
C ARG A 202 30.29 -1.02 9.03
N THR A 203 29.76 -1.79 9.98
CA THR A 203 30.39 -3.01 10.52
C THR A 203 29.62 -4.28 10.19
N ALA A 204 28.28 -4.18 10.10
CA ALA A 204 27.37 -5.30 9.90
C ALA A 204 26.25 -4.93 8.92
N TRP A 205 26.62 -4.48 7.71
CA TRP A 205 25.71 -4.02 6.67
C TRP A 205 24.65 -5.08 6.27
N TYR A 206 24.94 -6.37 6.44
CA TYR A 206 24.07 -7.49 6.12
C TYR A 206 22.74 -7.46 6.89
N ILE A 207 22.70 -6.83 8.08
CA ILE A 207 21.48 -6.68 8.89
C ILE A 207 20.44 -5.85 8.12
N THR A 208 20.88 -4.84 7.40
CA THR A 208 20.01 -3.92 6.65
C THR A 208 19.74 -4.40 5.23
N VAL A 209 20.77 -4.94 4.55
CA VAL A 209 20.66 -5.32 3.13
C VAL A 209 19.70 -6.50 2.92
N GLY A 210 19.70 -7.50 3.82
CA GLY A 210 18.80 -8.64 3.70
C GLY A 210 17.31 -8.25 3.65
N PRO A 211 16.78 -7.56 4.67
CA PRO A 211 15.38 -7.11 4.65
C PRO A 211 15.11 -6.04 3.58
N ALA A 212 16.06 -5.18 3.25
CA ALA A 212 15.91 -4.23 2.14
C ALA A 212 15.74 -4.95 0.79
N ALA A 213 16.51 -6.00 0.54
CA ALA A 213 16.35 -6.84 -0.64
C ALA A 213 14.97 -7.52 -0.67
N ALA A 214 14.46 -7.98 0.49
CA ALA A 214 13.12 -8.55 0.59
C ALA A 214 12.03 -7.53 0.21
N VAL A 215 12.14 -6.27 0.67
CA VAL A 215 11.23 -5.18 0.26
C VAL A 215 11.29 -4.98 -1.25
N VAL A 216 12.49 -4.81 -1.83
CA VAL A 216 12.68 -4.57 -3.27
C VAL A 216 12.08 -5.71 -4.11
N LEU A 217 12.38 -6.96 -3.76
CA LEU A 217 11.88 -8.12 -4.50
C LEU A 217 10.35 -8.24 -4.40
N THR A 218 9.77 -7.96 -3.24
CA THR A 218 8.32 -7.99 -3.06
C THR A 218 7.62 -6.88 -3.85
N VAL A 219 8.15 -5.66 -3.81
CA VAL A 219 7.63 -4.53 -4.59
C VAL A 219 7.72 -4.81 -6.09
N LEU A 220 8.85 -5.36 -6.55
CA LEU A 220 9.01 -5.75 -7.94
C LEU A 220 8.01 -6.84 -8.35
N ALA A 221 7.84 -7.87 -7.53
CA ALA A 221 6.88 -8.94 -7.78
C ALA A 221 5.44 -8.40 -7.85
N LEU A 222 5.05 -7.50 -6.92
CA LEU A 222 3.72 -6.90 -6.92
C LEU A 222 3.47 -6.03 -8.17
N ASN A 223 4.47 -5.27 -8.63
CA ASN A 223 4.34 -4.50 -9.85
C ASN A 223 4.21 -5.41 -11.08
N LEU A 224 5.02 -6.48 -11.18
CA LEU A 224 4.91 -7.46 -12.27
C LEU A 224 3.54 -8.16 -12.28
N VAL A 225 3.01 -8.49 -11.10
CA VAL A 225 1.65 -9.05 -10.99
C VAL A 225 0.62 -8.04 -11.46
N GLY A 226 0.76 -6.76 -11.07
CA GLY A 226 -0.12 -5.69 -11.55
C GLY A 226 -0.11 -5.53 -13.06
N ASP A 227 1.07 -5.55 -13.68
CA ASP A 227 1.22 -5.49 -15.13
C ASP A 227 0.59 -6.71 -15.81
N ALA A 228 0.84 -7.92 -15.30
CA ALA A 228 0.25 -9.14 -15.83
C ALA A 228 -1.29 -9.14 -15.73
N VAL A 229 -1.84 -8.64 -14.63
CA VAL A 229 -3.30 -8.48 -14.47
C VAL A 229 -3.84 -7.48 -15.48
N ASN A 230 -3.14 -6.37 -15.70
CA ASN A 230 -3.53 -5.38 -16.72
C ASN A 230 -3.56 -6.00 -18.11
N ASP A 231 -2.54 -6.79 -18.48
CA ASP A 231 -2.45 -7.44 -19.78
C ASP A 231 -3.59 -8.47 -20.01
N VAL A 232 -3.92 -9.23 -18.98
CA VAL A 232 -5.00 -10.22 -19.04
C VAL A 232 -6.38 -9.56 -19.11
N LEU A 233 -6.59 -8.46 -18.38
CA LEU A 233 -7.87 -7.77 -18.30
C LEU A 233 -8.09 -6.76 -19.44
N ASN A 234 -7.06 -6.44 -20.24
CA ASN A 234 -7.16 -5.50 -21.34
C ASN A 234 -7.33 -6.23 -22.70
N PRO A 235 -8.56 -6.31 -23.25
CA PRO A 235 -8.82 -7.05 -24.49
C PRO A 235 -8.08 -6.50 -25.72
N ARG A 236 -7.71 -5.21 -25.70
CA ARG A 236 -7.08 -4.52 -26.84
C ARG A 236 -5.64 -4.96 -27.10
N LEU A 237 -4.98 -5.62 -26.14
CA LEU A 237 -3.62 -6.16 -26.30
C LEU A 237 -3.62 -7.57 -26.94
N ARG A 238 -4.77 -8.23 -27.05
CA ARG A 238 -4.91 -9.56 -27.66
C ARG A 238 -4.95 -9.57 -29.20
N GLU A 239 -5.11 -8.41 -29.83
CA GLU A 239 -5.24 -8.27 -31.29
C GLU A 239 -3.93 -7.83 -31.99
N ARG A 240 -2.80 -7.88 -31.28
CA ARG A 240 -1.47 -7.68 -31.82
C ARG A 240 -0.62 -8.93 -31.60
#